data_0538651b437045c415289d997dbddddb
#
_entry.id   0538651b437045c415289d997dbddddb
#
_cell.length_a   1.000
_cell.length_b   1.000
_cell.length_c   1.000
_cell.angle_alpha   90.00
_cell.angle_beta   90.00
_cell.angle_gamma   90.00
#
_symmetry.space_group_name_H-M   'P 1'
#
loop_
_entity.id
_entity.type
_entity.pdbx_description
1 polymer ?
#
loop_
_entity_poly.entity_id
_entity_poly.type
_entity_poly.pdbx_seq_one_letter_code
_entity_poly.pdbx_strand_id
1 'polypeptide(L)'
;MRNLFLASLAFLSVIHVPAFAQTATPNEADAVFKDYVFSTGERLPEVKIHYTTLGTPKRDARGDISNAVMILHGTGGSGHQFFQPQFAGELFGPGQVLDTSKYFVILPDNVGHGKSSKPSDGLRMAFPKYDYTDMIATQHALVTKTLGIKKLKLILGTSMGCMHAFMWGARYPEAVEKLAPFACLPVEIAGQNRMWRKLSMDAIKADPTWNDGNYTTPPLSGLRTAATLSLVAGANPLALQAQYPTRVAAEAFTDEAFARVVTRNDANDIIYQLDSSRNYNPWSTLEAIKAPTLWINSADDFINPSNYGITELAMKRLPKTKFILIPASPETKGHGTHTWAKFWKDELAALLAQ
;
A
#
# COMPACT_ATOMS: atom_id res chain seq x y z
N MET A 1 -20.44 -74.24 -20.61
CA MET A 1 -20.30 -73.38 -19.45
C MET A 1 -18.87 -72.88 -19.42
N ARG A 2 -18.61 -71.66 -19.89
CA ARG A 2 -17.28 -71.01 -19.88
C ARG A 2 -17.45 -69.66 -19.23
N ASN A 3 -16.95 -69.56 -17.99
CA ASN A 3 -16.94 -68.29 -17.22
C ASN A 3 -15.86 -67.39 -17.79
N LEU A 4 -16.27 -66.21 -18.32
CA LEU A 4 -15.36 -65.08 -18.59
C LEU A 4 -15.23 -64.23 -17.33
N PHE A 5 -14.06 -64.16 -16.75
CA PHE A 5 -13.68 -63.15 -15.76
C PHE A 5 -13.28 -61.85 -16.47
N LEU A 6 -14.05 -60.76 -16.33
CA LEU A 6 -13.67 -59.42 -16.70
C LEU A 6 -12.89 -58.83 -15.53
N ALA A 7 -11.59 -58.62 -15.74
CA ALA A 7 -10.74 -57.82 -14.83
C ALA A 7 -10.90 -56.34 -15.15
N SER A 8 -11.53 -55.59 -14.24
CA SER A 8 -11.62 -54.12 -14.33
C SER A 8 -10.32 -53.51 -13.82
N LEU A 9 -9.51 -52.96 -14.71
CA LEU A 9 -8.39 -52.07 -14.35
C LEU A 9 -8.94 -50.69 -13.93
N ALA A 10 -8.85 -50.40 -12.64
CA ALA A 10 -9.11 -49.05 -12.14
C ALA A 10 -7.87 -48.17 -12.38
N PHE A 11 -7.94 -47.21 -13.31
CA PHE A 11 -6.94 -46.16 -13.45
C PHE A 11 -7.14 -45.16 -12.30
N LEU A 12 -6.23 -45.16 -11.31
CA LEU A 12 -6.09 -44.08 -10.35
C LEU A 12 -5.42 -42.91 -11.07
N SER A 13 -6.24 -41.92 -11.46
CA SER A 13 -5.77 -40.60 -11.88
C SER A 13 -5.23 -39.88 -10.62
N VAL A 14 -3.93 -39.79 -10.49
CA VAL A 14 -3.28 -38.90 -9.51
C VAL A 14 -3.55 -37.47 -9.95
N ILE A 15 -4.52 -36.81 -9.30
CA ILE A 15 -4.74 -35.38 -9.45
C ILE A 15 -3.53 -34.70 -8.82
N HIS A 16 -2.61 -34.22 -9.67
CA HIS A 16 -1.57 -33.29 -9.25
C HIS A 16 -2.23 -31.98 -8.86
N VAL A 17 -2.52 -31.79 -7.57
CA VAL A 17 -2.77 -30.47 -7.01
C VAL A 17 -1.43 -29.74 -7.07
N PRO A 18 -1.31 -28.62 -7.79
CA PRO A 18 -0.07 -27.86 -7.78
C PRO A 18 0.20 -27.46 -6.33
N ALA A 19 1.34 -27.88 -5.80
CA ALA A 19 1.82 -27.42 -4.51
C ALA A 19 1.95 -25.91 -4.62
N PHE A 20 1.10 -25.17 -3.93
CA PHE A 20 1.30 -23.75 -3.72
C PHE A 20 2.69 -23.60 -3.12
N ALA A 21 3.58 -22.96 -3.87
CA ALA A 21 4.95 -22.74 -3.43
C ALA A 21 4.89 -22.08 -2.04
N GLN A 22 5.43 -22.74 -1.04
CA GLN A 22 5.33 -22.34 0.35
C GLN A 22 6.11 -21.03 0.52
N THR A 23 5.42 -19.92 0.58
CA THR A 23 6.01 -18.64 0.96
C THR A 23 6.53 -18.74 2.40
N ALA A 24 7.60 -17.99 2.72
CA ALA A 24 8.11 -17.96 4.10
C ALA A 24 6.99 -17.58 5.08
N THR A 25 6.99 -18.23 6.26
CA THR A 25 6.04 -17.91 7.32
C THR A 25 6.21 -16.43 7.75
N PRO A 26 5.14 -15.64 7.78
CA PRO A 26 5.21 -14.27 8.27
C PRO A 26 5.62 -14.23 9.75
N ASN A 27 6.51 -13.31 10.08
CA ASN A 27 6.88 -12.99 11.46
C ASN A 27 6.43 -11.56 11.79
N GLU A 28 5.50 -11.41 12.73
CA GLU A 28 4.97 -10.12 13.19
C GLU A 28 5.70 -9.64 14.42
N ALA A 29 5.98 -8.34 14.52
CA ALA A 29 6.61 -7.70 15.65
C ALA A 29 6.23 -6.22 15.76
N ASP A 30 6.53 -5.63 16.90
CA ASP A 30 6.32 -4.21 17.19
C ASP A 30 7.66 -3.51 17.46
N ALA A 31 7.87 -2.35 16.84
CA ALA A 31 8.92 -1.41 17.18
C ALA A 31 8.30 -0.29 18.02
N VAL A 32 8.89 -0.02 19.19
CA VAL A 32 8.38 0.97 20.14
C VAL A 32 9.36 2.13 20.25
N PHE A 33 8.88 3.35 19.98
CA PHE A 33 9.65 4.58 20.09
C PHE A 33 9.15 5.40 21.28
N LYS A 34 9.99 5.55 22.29
CA LYS A 34 9.68 6.33 23.51
C LYS A 34 9.83 7.83 23.27
N ASP A 35 9.06 8.63 24.01
CA ASP A 35 9.11 10.10 24.02
C ASP A 35 9.06 10.70 22.60
N TYR A 36 8.19 10.14 21.75
CA TYR A 36 8.12 10.50 20.34
C TYR A 36 7.57 11.91 20.13
N VAL A 37 8.27 12.69 19.31
CA VAL A 37 7.88 14.06 18.93
C VAL A 37 7.45 14.05 17.47
N PHE A 38 6.20 14.42 17.22
CA PHE A 38 5.64 14.54 15.87
C PHE A 38 6.11 15.83 15.19
N SER A 39 5.96 15.89 13.86
CA SER A 39 6.28 17.05 13.04
C SER A 39 5.57 18.34 13.48
N THR A 40 4.40 18.21 14.12
CA THR A 40 3.63 19.30 14.71
C THR A 40 4.19 19.83 16.03
N GLY A 41 5.15 19.10 16.65
CA GLY A 41 5.65 19.36 18.00
C GLY A 41 4.84 18.67 19.12
N GLU A 42 3.70 18.07 18.79
CA GLU A 42 2.92 17.23 19.71
C GLU A 42 3.74 15.99 20.12
N ARG A 43 3.46 15.44 21.30
CA ARG A 43 4.25 14.33 21.87
C ARG A 43 3.36 13.19 22.32
N LEU A 44 3.88 11.97 22.16
CA LEU A 44 3.37 10.79 22.85
C LEU A 44 4.48 10.14 23.66
N PRO A 45 4.18 9.63 24.86
CA PRO A 45 5.13 8.85 25.65
C PRO A 45 5.68 7.65 24.89
N GLU A 46 4.87 7.12 23.98
CA GLU A 46 5.20 5.95 23.19
C GLU A 46 4.46 5.96 21.84
N VAL A 47 5.16 5.64 20.75
CA VAL A 47 4.59 5.30 19.44
C VAL A 47 5.03 3.91 19.07
N LYS A 48 4.05 3.03 18.86
CA LYS A 48 4.23 1.67 18.40
C LYS A 48 4.08 1.59 16.89
N ILE A 49 5.02 0.98 16.20
CA ILE A 49 4.95 0.63 14.77
C ILE A 49 4.95 -0.88 14.65
N HIS A 50 3.81 -1.43 14.25
CA HIS A 50 3.69 -2.84 13.92
C HIS A 50 4.30 -3.12 12.55
N TYR A 51 4.94 -4.26 12.39
CA TYR A 51 5.48 -4.69 11.10
C TYR A 51 5.49 -6.20 10.97
N THR A 52 5.40 -6.66 9.73
CA THR A 52 5.54 -8.07 9.39
C THR A 52 6.79 -8.26 8.54
N THR A 53 7.52 -9.35 8.75
CA THR A 53 8.67 -9.70 7.92
C THR A 53 8.50 -11.08 7.27
N LEU A 54 9.07 -11.24 6.09
CA LEU A 54 9.16 -12.50 5.36
C LEU A 54 10.62 -12.75 4.98
N GLY A 55 11.04 -14.02 5.01
CA GLY A 55 12.43 -14.39 4.73
C GLY A 55 13.39 -14.04 5.87
N THR A 56 14.68 -14.10 5.61
CA THR A 56 15.73 -13.89 6.61
C THR A 56 16.75 -12.85 6.15
N PRO A 57 17.25 -12.00 7.06
CA PRO A 57 18.29 -11.03 6.74
C PRO A 57 19.60 -11.77 6.37
N LYS A 58 20.21 -11.40 5.25
CA LYS A 58 21.52 -11.86 4.79
C LYS A 58 22.52 -10.74 4.93
N ARG A 59 23.70 -11.06 5.46
CA ARG A 59 24.76 -10.08 5.71
C ARG A 59 25.84 -10.18 4.65
N ASP A 60 26.35 -9.03 4.24
CA ASP A 60 27.52 -8.92 3.37
C ASP A 60 28.83 -9.17 4.14
N ALA A 61 29.97 -9.07 3.46
CA ALA A 61 31.31 -9.26 4.06
C ALA A 61 31.63 -8.24 5.17
N ARG A 62 30.93 -7.09 5.22
CA ARG A 62 31.06 -6.08 6.28
C ARG A 62 30.12 -6.32 7.45
N GLY A 63 29.27 -7.35 7.38
CA GLY A 63 28.26 -7.67 8.37
C GLY A 63 26.95 -6.89 8.23
N ASP A 64 26.82 -6.06 7.19
CA ASP A 64 25.62 -5.26 6.93
C ASP A 64 24.54 -6.09 6.23
N ILE A 65 23.27 -5.88 6.61
CA ILE A 65 22.13 -6.54 5.94
C ILE A 65 22.02 -6.00 4.51
N SER A 66 22.12 -6.88 3.51
CA SER A 66 22.24 -6.52 2.09
C SER A 66 21.04 -6.90 1.22
N ASN A 67 20.06 -7.64 1.77
CA ASN A 67 18.91 -8.17 1.02
C ASN A 67 17.55 -7.62 1.48
N ALA A 68 17.53 -6.55 2.26
CA ALA A 68 16.30 -6.00 2.82
C ALA A 68 15.50 -5.20 1.79
N VAL A 69 14.21 -5.53 1.68
CA VAL A 69 13.22 -4.86 0.83
C VAL A 69 12.08 -4.37 1.72
N MET A 70 11.71 -3.10 1.60
CA MET A 70 10.55 -2.56 2.30
C MET A 70 9.42 -2.30 1.31
N ILE A 71 8.19 -2.73 1.67
CA ILE A 71 6.99 -2.52 0.85
C ILE A 71 5.98 -1.72 1.66
N LEU A 72 5.54 -0.57 1.09
CA LEU A 72 4.72 0.44 1.75
C LEU A 72 3.30 0.46 1.21
N HIS A 73 2.33 0.34 2.12
CA HIS A 73 0.90 0.26 1.81
C HIS A 73 0.26 1.59 1.46
N GLY A 74 -0.95 1.53 0.87
CA GLY A 74 -1.80 2.68 0.55
C GLY A 74 -2.59 3.23 1.74
N THR A 75 -3.27 4.38 1.54
CA THR A 75 -4.15 5.02 2.53
C THR A 75 -5.22 4.03 3.01
N GLY A 76 -5.42 3.94 4.31
CA GLY A 76 -6.38 3.01 4.93
C GLY A 76 -5.97 1.53 4.92
N GLY A 77 -4.80 1.20 4.36
CA GLY A 77 -4.25 -0.15 4.32
C GLY A 77 -3.38 -0.49 5.53
N SER A 78 -2.67 -1.61 5.39
CA SER A 78 -1.64 -2.08 6.33
C SER A 78 -0.65 -2.97 5.58
N GLY A 79 0.43 -3.39 6.20
CA GLY A 79 1.35 -4.38 5.63
C GLY A 79 0.65 -5.67 5.20
N HIS A 80 -0.44 -6.02 5.86
CA HIS A 80 -1.22 -7.22 5.58
C HIS A 80 -1.88 -7.21 4.17
N GLN A 81 -2.11 -6.03 3.55
CA GLN A 81 -2.67 -5.96 2.19
C GLN A 81 -1.82 -6.69 1.14
N PHE A 82 -0.52 -6.85 1.39
CA PHE A 82 0.41 -7.50 0.46
C PHE A 82 0.38 -9.03 0.48
N PHE A 83 -0.43 -9.65 1.35
CA PHE A 83 -0.66 -11.09 1.35
C PHE A 83 -1.75 -11.56 0.38
N GLN A 84 -2.38 -10.64 -0.36
CA GLN A 84 -3.36 -10.99 -1.36
C GLN A 84 -2.74 -11.82 -2.51
N PRO A 85 -3.45 -12.82 -3.06
CA PRO A 85 -2.93 -13.72 -4.08
C PRO A 85 -2.34 -13.01 -5.31
N GLN A 86 -2.97 -11.90 -5.75
CA GLN A 86 -2.54 -11.11 -6.90
C GLN A 86 -1.23 -10.33 -6.65
N PHE A 87 -0.76 -10.26 -5.40
CA PHE A 87 0.51 -9.65 -5.01
C PHE A 87 1.50 -10.72 -4.50
N ALA A 88 1.20 -11.35 -3.36
CA ALA A 88 2.10 -12.34 -2.74
C ALA A 88 2.31 -13.56 -3.63
N GLY A 89 1.25 -14.06 -4.27
CA GLY A 89 1.31 -15.22 -5.16
C GLY A 89 2.14 -14.99 -6.42
N GLU A 90 2.37 -13.74 -6.80
CA GLU A 90 3.15 -13.35 -7.97
C GLU A 90 4.60 -12.95 -7.64
N LEU A 91 4.90 -12.62 -6.36
CA LEU A 91 6.18 -11.98 -6.01
C LEU A 91 7.02 -12.76 -5.00
N PHE A 92 6.41 -13.47 -4.03
CA PHE A 92 7.12 -13.92 -2.84
C PHE A 92 7.54 -15.40 -2.87
N GLY A 93 7.03 -16.18 -3.81
CA GLY A 93 7.35 -17.59 -3.95
C GLY A 93 8.75 -17.86 -4.51
N PRO A 94 9.21 -19.13 -4.43
CA PRO A 94 10.50 -19.53 -4.97
C PRO A 94 10.67 -19.19 -6.45
N GLY A 95 11.77 -18.53 -6.79
CA GLY A 95 12.08 -18.09 -8.15
C GLY A 95 11.34 -16.82 -8.63
N GLN A 96 10.40 -16.30 -7.84
CA GLN A 96 9.71 -15.04 -8.15
C GLN A 96 10.58 -13.81 -7.83
N VAL A 97 10.12 -12.64 -8.25
CA VAL A 97 10.91 -11.39 -8.25
C VAL A 97 11.39 -11.00 -6.85
N LEU A 98 10.55 -11.17 -5.83
CA LEU A 98 10.87 -10.92 -4.43
C LEU A 98 10.86 -12.21 -3.61
N ASP A 99 11.39 -13.29 -4.18
CA ASP A 99 11.54 -14.61 -3.55
C ASP A 99 12.06 -14.49 -2.12
N THR A 100 11.23 -14.87 -1.14
CA THR A 100 11.52 -14.72 0.29
C THR A 100 12.63 -15.65 0.80
N SER A 101 13.12 -16.57 -0.01
CA SER A 101 14.38 -17.29 0.25
C SER A 101 15.63 -16.45 -0.03
N LYS A 102 15.49 -15.40 -0.83
CA LYS A 102 16.56 -14.48 -1.26
C LYS A 102 16.48 -13.13 -0.56
N TYR A 103 15.27 -12.57 -0.43
CA TYR A 103 15.00 -11.25 0.12
C TYR A 103 14.44 -11.32 1.54
N PHE A 104 14.81 -10.33 2.34
CA PHE A 104 14.21 -10.03 3.63
C PHE A 104 13.18 -8.92 3.42
N VAL A 105 11.91 -9.29 3.30
CA VAL A 105 10.80 -8.38 3.01
C VAL A 105 10.25 -7.84 4.32
N ILE A 106 10.07 -6.51 4.39
CA ILE A 106 9.57 -5.76 5.55
C ILE A 106 8.29 -5.04 5.14
N LEU A 107 7.20 -5.30 5.83
CA LEU A 107 5.86 -4.78 5.59
C LEU A 107 5.41 -4.00 6.84
N PRO A 108 5.78 -2.71 7.00
CA PRO A 108 5.33 -1.94 8.17
C PRO A 108 3.87 -1.51 8.02
N ASP A 109 3.16 -1.47 9.16
CA ASP A 109 1.96 -0.66 9.31
C ASP A 109 2.41 0.77 9.66
N ASN A 110 1.95 1.76 8.91
CA ASN A 110 2.30 3.14 9.23
C ASN A 110 1.61 3.61 10.52
N VAL A 111 2.14 4.64 11.19
CA VAL A 111 1.40 5.32 12.26
C VAL A 111 0.00 5.71 11.77
N GLY A 112 -1.00 5.49 12.60
CA GLY A 112 -2.41 5.70 12.23
C GLY A 112 -3.04 4.55 11.42
N HIS A 113 -2.36 3.43 11.21
CA HIS A 113 -2.83 2.33 10.37
C HIS A 113 -2.59 0.96 11.03
N GLY A 114 -3.38 -0.02 10.62
CA GLY A 114 -3.22 -1.42 11.01
C GLY A 114 -3.16 -1.63 12.53
N LYS A 115 -2.11 -2.28 13.00
CA LYS A 115 -1.85 -2.55 14.43
C LYS A 115 -0.89 -1.52 15.07
N SER A 116 -0.43 -0.51 14.30
CA SER A 116 0.38 0.60 14.83
C SER A 116 -0.47 1.58 15.63
N SER A 117 0.17 2.42 16.46
CA SER A 117 -0.49 3.46 17.24
C SER A 117 -1.37 4.35 16.36
N LYS A 118 -2.63 4.56 16.76
CA LYS A 118 -3.65 5.26 15.98
C LYS A 118 -4.72 5.90 16.88
N PRO A 119 -5.54 6.83 16.35
CA PRO A 119 -6.61 7.50 17.10
C PRO A 119 -7.56 6.55 17.86
N SER A 120 -7.99 5.47 17.22
CA SER A 120 -8.93 4.51 17.80
C SER A 120 -8.37 3.70 18.99
N ASP A 121 -7.06 3.79 19.26
CA ASP A 121 -6.44 3.15 20.44
C ASP A 121 -6.74 3.86 21.78
N GLY A 122 -7.65 4.85 21.77
CA GLY A 122 -8.16 5.51 22.98
C GLY A 122 -8.06 7.05 22.96
N LEU A 123 -7.08 7.63 22.27
CA LEU A 123 -6.92 9.09 22.22
C LEU A 123 -7.91 9.78 21.27
N ARG A 124 -8.52 9.06 20.36
CA ARG A 124 -9.50 9.59 19.42
C ARG A 124 -8.96 10.86 18.72
N MET A 125 -9.73 11.97 18.70
CA MET A 125 -9.32 13.22 18.08
C MET A 125 -8.24 14.01 18.85
N ALA A 126 -7.86 13.55 20.05
CA ALA A 126 -6.70 14.05 20.79
C ALA A 126 -5.38 13.34 20.41
N PHE A 127 -5.41 12.36 19.52
CA PHE A 127 -4.20 11.77 18.96
C PHE A 127 -3.40 12.84 18.19
N PRO A 128 -2.05 12.88 18.26
CA PRO A 128 -1.24 13.85 17.52
C PRO A 128 -1.52 13.83 16.01
N LYS A 129 -1.56 15.01 15.41
CA LYS A 129 -1.85 15.15 13.97
C LYS A 129 -0.63 14.83 13.12
N TYR A 130 -0.32 13.54 13.02
CA TYR A 130 0.77 13.05 12.19
C TYR A 130 0.55 13.38 10.70
N ASP A 131 1.63 13.41 9.96
CA ASP A 131 1.63 13.51 8.49
C ASP A 131 2.62 12.50 7.86
N TYR A 132 2.83 12.60 6.55
CA TYR A 132 3.75 11.70 5.85
C TYR A 132 5.21 11.87 6.30
N THR A 133 5.58 13.03 6.84
CA THR A 133 6.92 13.24 7.43
C THR A 133 7.13 12.34 8.64
N ASP A 134 6.12 12.24 9.51
CA ASP A 134 6.15 11.37 10.68
C ASP A 134 6.15 9.89 10.28
N MET A 135 5.35 9.54 9.25
CA MET A 135 5.33 8.16 8.76
C MET A 135 6.68 7.72 8.22
N ILE A 136 7.34 8.50 7.35
CA ILE A 136 8.67 8.12 6.85
C ILE A 136 9.74 8.19 7.95
N ALA A 137 9.62 9.06 8.94
CA ALA A 137 10.55 9.12 10.07
C ALA A 137 10.44 7.85 10.94
N THR A 138 9.23 7.36 11.23
CA THR A 138 9.02 6.10 11.95
C THR A 138 9.46 4.89 11.15
N GLN A 139 9.22 4.85 9.84
CA GLN A 139 9.73 3.82 8.94
C GLN A 139 11.27 3.79 8.96
N HIS A 140 11.92 4.96 8.87
CA HIS A 140 13.37 5.07 8.92
C HIS A 140 13.92 4.60 10.28
N ALA A 141 13.26 4.96 11.38
CA ALA A 141 13.65 4.50 12.71
C ALA A 141 13.47 2.98 12.87
N LEU A 142 12.39 2.40 12.33
CA LEU A 142 12.20 0.94 12.27
C LEU A 142 13.36 0.26 11.54
N VAL A 143 13.69 0.74 10.35
CA VAL A 143 14.75 0.16 9.51
C VAL A 143 16.11 0.26 10.18
N THR A 144 16.47 1.46 10.68
CA THR A 144 17.83 1.73 11.17
C THR A 144 18.05 1.35 12.63
N LYS A 145 17.09 1.70 13.53
CA LYS A 145 17.26 1.51 14.97
C LYS A 145 16.77 0.14 15.45
N THR A 146 15.66 -0.36 14.89
CA THR A 146 15.08 -1.64 15.34
C THR A 146 15.69 -2.82 14.56
N LEU A 147 15.78 -2.72 13.23
CA LEU A 147 16.25 -3.81 12.38
C LEU A 147 17.76 -3.74 12.08
N GLY A 148 18.43 -2.63 12.39
CA GLY A 148 19.86 -2.45 12.16
C GLY A 148 20.26 -2.44 10.68
N ILE A 149 19.36 -2.03 9.79
CA ILE A 149 19.59 -1.98 8.34
C ILE A 149 20.10 -0.59 7.97
N LYS A 150 21.28 -0.52 7.40
CA LYS A 150 21.89 0.74 6.95
C LYS A 150 21.34 1.19 5.60
N LYS A 151 21.07 0.23 4.70
CA LYS A 151 20.63 0.51 3.34
C LYS A 151 19.65 -0.56 2.85
N LEU A 152 18.48 -0.13 2.38
CA LEU A 152 17.50 -0.99 1.77
C LEU A 152 17.87 -1.30 0.31
N LYS A 153 17.71 -2.54 -0.10
CA LYS A 153 17.87 -2.97 -1.50
C LYS A 153 16.81 -2.34 -2.40
N LEU A 154 15.59 -2.24 -1.87
CA LEU A 154 14.43 -1.68 -2.58
C LEU A 154 13.44 -1.09 -1.59
N ILE A 155 12.83 0.04 -1.95
CA ILE A 155 11.55 0.47 -1.43
C ILE A 155 10.53 0.38 -2.57
N LEU A 156 9.51 -0.48 -2.41
CA LEU A 156 8.34 -0.52 -3.25
C LEU A 156 7.19 0.14 -2.49
N GLY A 157 6.53 1.11 -3.08
CA GLY A 157 5.41 1.79 -2.44
C GLY A 157 4.21 1.90 -3.35
N THR A 158 3.01 1.65 -2.78
CA THR A 158 1.75 1.67 -3.51
C THR A 158 0.86 2.80 -3.01
N SER A 159 0.32 3.65 -3.89
CA SER A 159 -0.56 4.77 -3.54
C SER A 159 0.10 5.72 -2.51
N MET A 160 -0.37 5.80 -1.26
CA MET A 160 0.32 6.51 -0.17
C MET A 160 1.79 6.06 -0.04
N GLY A 161 2.04 4.76 -0.10
CA GLY A 161 3.40 4.22 -0.07
C GLY A 161 4.27 4.66 -1.25
N CYS A 162 3.67 4.91 -2.43
CA CYS A 162 4.34 5.54 -3.57
C CYS A 162 4.83 6.95 -3.22
N MET A 163 3.98 7.74 -2.57
CA MET A 163 4.32 9.08 -2.09
C MET A 163 5.46 9.03 -1.07
N HIS A 164 5.39 8.06 -0.16
CA HIS A 164 6.47 7.81 0.79
C HIS A 164 7.78 7.39 0.11
N ALA A 165 7.74 6.57 -0.95
CA ALA A 165 8.95 6.18 -1.68
C ALA A 165 9.67 7.39 -2.30
N PHE A 166 8.93 8.35 -2.89
CA PHE A 166 9.51 9.61 -3.36
C PHE A 166 10.12 10.43 -2.21
N MET A 167 9.39 10.57 -1.10
CA MET A 167 9.91 11.30 0.08
C MET A 167 11.14 10.60 0.68
N TRP A 168 11.18 9.26 0.72
CA TRP A 168 12.34 8.49 1.18
C TRP A 168 13.56 8.75 0.30
N GLY A 169 13.40 8.63 -1.02
CA GLY A 169 14.47 8.85 -1.96
C GLY A 169 15.07 10.26 -1.88
N ALA A 170 14.23 11.27 -1.63
CA ALA A 170 14.66 12.65 -1.48
C ALA A 170 15.31 12.91 -0.10
N ARG A 171 14.76 12.37 0.98
CA ARG A 171 15.21 12.66 2.34
C ARG A 171 16.36 11.78 2.81
N TYR A 172 16.41 10.52 2.35
CA TYR A 172 17.40 9.53 2.75
C TYR A 172 18.06 8.87 1.53
N PRO A 173 18.67 9.65 0.61
CA PRO A 173 19.15 9.15 -0.68
C PRO A 173 20.22 8.08 -0.58
N GLU A 174 20.97 8.04 0.54
CA GLU A 174 22.03 7.04 0.76
C GLU A 174 21.48 5.74 1.42
N ALA A 175 20.26 5.77 1.97
CA ALA A 175 19.68 4.66 2.71
C ALA A 175 18.86 3.69 1.82
N VAL A 176 18.82 3.90 0.50
CA VAL A 176 18.09 3.06 -0.44
C VAL A 176 18.87 2.90 -1.74
N GLU A 177 18.87 1.68 -2.32
CA GLU A 177 19.52 1.40 -3.59
C GLU A 177 18.58 1.62 -4.78
N LYS A 178 17.30 1.25 -4.66
CA LYS A 178 16.31 1.30 -5.73
C LYS A 178 14.95 1.71 -5.22
N LEU A 179 14.17 2.42 -6.04
CA LEU A 179 12.82 2.86 -5.73
C LEU A 179 11.82 2.31 -6.75
N ALA A 180 10.66 1.88 -6.26
CA ALA A 180 9.53 1.46 -7.09
C ALA A 180 8.23 2.14 -6.61
N PRO A 181 8.03 3.45 -6.88
CA PRO A 181 6.80 4.18 -6.56
C PRO A 181 5.69 3.86 -7.57
N PHE A 182 4.56 3.30 -7.10
CA PHE A 182 3.42 2.91 -7.93
C PHE A 182 2.14 3.63 -7.54
N ALA A 183 1.44 4.20 -8.51
CA ALA A 183 0.14 4.86 -8.40
C ALA A 183 0.14 6.14 -7.56
N CYS A 184 1.01 7.08 -7.86
CA CYS A 184 0.96 8.45 -7.34
C CYS A 184 1.65 9.46 -8.27
N LEU A 185 1.54 10.74 -7.92
CA LEU A 185 2.28 11.84 -8.55
C LEU A 185 3.18 12.51 -7.50
N PRO A 186 4.40 12.93 -7.84
CA PRO A 186 5.35 13.55 -6.90
C PRO A 186 5.12 15.07 -6.76
N VAL A 187 3.89 15.48 -6.53
CA VAL A 187 3.47 16.87 -6.35
C VAL A 187 2.47 16.98 -5.21
N GLU A 188 2.18 18.18 -4.78
CA GLU A 188 1.10 18.45 -3.84
C GLU A 188 -0.19 17.75 -4.23
N ILE A 189 -0.90 17.18 -3.25
CA ILE A 189 -2.22 16.59 -3.47
C ILE A 189 -3.25 17.72 -3.58
N ALA A 190 -3.60 18.04 -4.82
CA ALA A 190 -4.54 19.09 -5.19
C ALA A 190 -5.68 18.53 -6.06
N GLY A 191 -6.52 19.42 -6.58
CA GLY A 191 -7.61 19.09 -7.48
C GLY A 191 -8.54 18.02 -6.93
N GLN A 192 -9.02 17.12 -7.80
CA GLN A 192 -9.98 16.08 -7.40
C GLN A 192 -9.45 15.14 -6.32
N ASN A 193 -8.13 14.84 -6.28
CA ASN A 193 -7.57 13.99 -5.25
C ASN A 193 -7.71 14.63 -3.85
N ARG A 194 -7.53 15.92 -3.72
CA ARG A 194 -7.80 16.62 -2.44
C ARG A 194 -9.29 16.78 -2.17
N MET A 195 -10.09 17.02 -3.20
CA MET A 195 -11.54 17.21 -3.06
C MET A 195 -12.22 15.98 -2.47
N TRP A 196 -12.00 14.77 -3.02
CA TRP A 196 -12.64 13.57 -2.49
C TRP A 196 -12.20 13.24 -1.06
N ARG A 197 -10.94 13.50 -0.68
CA ARG A 197 -10.44 13.37 0.69
C ARG A 197 -11.17 14.33 1.64
N LYS A 198 -11.28 15.58 1.25
CA LYS A 198 -12.00 16.59 2.03
C LYS A 198 -13.47 16.25 2.18
N LEU A 199 -14.16 15.90 1.10
CA LEU A 199 -15.57 15.48 1.12
C LEU A 199 -15.80 14.29 2.03
N SER A 200 -14.92 13.30 2.02
CA SER A 200 -14.99 12.13 2.91
C SER A 200 -14.85 12.52 4.39
N MET A 201 -13.88 13.38 4.71
CA MET A 201 -13.68 13.86 6.09
C MET A 201 -14.86 14.72 6.55
N ASP A 202 -15.34 15.63 5.69
CA ASP A 202 -16.45 16.51 6.01
C ASP A 202 -17.76 15.74 6.21
N ALA A 203 -17.99 14.70 5.41
CA ALA A 203 -19.17 13.83 5.56
C ALA A 203 -19.17 13.10 6.92
N ILE A 204 -18.03 12.60 7.37
CA ILE A 204 -17.91 12.01 8.70
C ILE A 204 -18.17 13.06 9.80
N LYS A 205 -17.55 14.23 9.69
CA LYS A 205 -17.67 15.31 10.69
C LYS A 205 -19.07 15.91 10.75
N ALA A 206 -19.80 15.91 9.63
CA ALA A 206 -21.17 16.40 9.55
C ALA A 206 -22.22 15.41 10.10
N ASP A 207 -21.84 14.14 10.30
CA ASP A 207 -22.74 13.15 10.93
C ASP A 207 -22.91 13.48 12.43
N PRO A 208 -24.11 13.82 12.92
CA PRO A 208 -24.31 14.16 14.33
C PRO A 208 -23.84 13.08 15.30
N THR A 209 -23.87 11.81 14.87
CA THR A 209 -23.42 10.69 15.69
C THR A 209 -21.91 10.70 15.94
N TRP A 210 -21.13 11.35 15.08
CA TRP A 210 -19.66 11.46 15.24
C TRP A 210 -19.25 12.20 16.52
N ASN A 211 -20.05 13.19 16.95
CA ASN A 211 -19.88 13.88 18.23
C ASN A 211 -18.43 14.34 18.50
N ASP A 212 -17.84 15.10 17.59
CA ASP A 212 -16.45 15.56 17.65
C ASP A 212 -15.41 14.44 17.93
N GLY A 213 -15.72 13.24 17.42
CA GLY A 213 -14.88 12.03 17.58
C GLY A 213 -15.16 11.23 18.85
N ASN A 214 -16.10 11.67 19.70
CA ASN A 214 -16.44 11.00 20.97
C ASN A 214 -17.66 10.08 20.85
N TYR A 215 -17.89 9.52 19.68
CA TYR A 215 -19.02 8.63 19.43
C TYR A 215 -18.88 7.30 20.20
N THR A 216 -20.01 6.71 20.55
CA THR A 216 -20.15 5.36 21.10
C THR A 216 -20.79 4.41 20.07
N THR A 217 -21.55 4.97 19.15
CA THR A 217 -22.12 4.28 17.98
C THR A 217 -21.47 4.86 16.73
N PRO A 218 -21.00 4.06 15.78
CA PRO A 218 -20.34 4.56 14.58
C PRO A 218 -21.21 5.55 13.78
N PRO A 219 -20.64 6.64 13.24
CA PRO A 219 -21.34 7.63 12.41
C PRO A 219 -21.59 7.05 11.01
N LEU A 220 -22.62 6.22 10.90
CA LEU A 220 -22.86 5.37 9.71
C LEU A 220 -23.15 6.16 8.45
N SER A 221 -23.82 7.30 8.54
CA SER A 221 -24.11 8.15 7.37
C SER A 221 -22.85 8.76 6.79
N GLY A 222 -21.99 9.32 7.64
CA GLY A 222 -20.70 9.86 7.25
C GLY A 222 -19.75 8.80 6.68
N LEU A 223 -19.66 7.65 7.35
CA LEU A 223 -18.85 6.50 6.89
C LEU A 223 -19.33 5.96 5.54
N ARG A 224 -20.66 5.90 5.31
CA ARG A 224 -21.22 5.49 4.03
C ARG A 224 -20.79 6.42 2.91
N THR A 225 -20.89 7.72 3.12
CA THR A 225 -20.45 8.72 2.12
C THR A 225 -18.96 8.59 1.81
N ALA A 226 -18.11 8.51 2.83
CA ALA A 226 -16.67 8.34 2.66
C ALA A 226 -16.33 7.05 1.88
N ALA A 227 -16.99 5.94 2.20
CA ALA A 227 -16.82 4.67 1.50
C ALA A 227 -17.23 4.75 0.03
N THR A 228 -18.37 5.39 -0.26
CA THR A 228 -18.88 5.56 -1.63
C THR A 228 -17.93 6.41 -2.47
N LEU A 229 -17.42 7.51 -1.93
CA LEU A 229 -16.43 8.36 -2.61
C LEU A 229 -15.16 7.57 -2.91
N SER A 230 -14.66 6.78 -1.97
CA SER A 230 -13.47 5.94 -2.16
C SER A 230 -13.69 4.84 -3.21
N LEU A 231 -14.88 4.24 -3.22
CA LEU A 231 -15.25 3.21 -4.18
C LEU A 231 -15.23 3.77 -5.61
N VAL A 232 -15.88 4.91 -5.84
CA VAL A 232 -15.95 5.54 -7.17
C VAL A 232 -14.57 6.03 -7.61
N ALA A 233 -13.81 6.68 -6.71
CA ALA A 233 -12.48 7.20 -7.03
C ALA A 233 -11.46 6.09 -7.35
N GLY A 234 -11.57 4.93 -6.71
CA GLY A 234 -10.62 3.81 -6.89
C GLY A 234 -10.96 2.86 -8.04
N ALA A 235 -12.15 2.96 -8.63
CA ALA A 235 -12.68 1.96 -9.54
C ALA A 235 -12.16 2.07 -10.99
N ASN A 236 -12.22 0.94 -11.70
CA ASN A 236 -12.11 0.90 -13.16
C ASN A 236 -13.52 0.92 -13.77
N PRO A 237 -13.92 1.99 -14.48
CA PRO A 237 -15.27 2.10 -15.01
C PRO A 237 -15.61 1.02 -16.05
N LEU A 238 -14.64 0.57 -16.86
CA LEU A 238 -14.84 -0.51 -17.83
C LEU A 238 -15.14 -1.85 -17.14
N ALA A 239 -14.40 -2.16 -16.08
CA ALA A 239 -14.60 -3.37 -15.30
C ALA A 239 -15.95 -3.34 -14.56
N LEU A 240 -16.31 -2.20 -13.96
CA LEU A 240 -17.59 -2.04 -13.28
C LEU A 240 -18.77 -2.18 -14.25
N GLN A 241 -18.69 -1.56 -15.42
CA GLN A 241 -19.76 -1.68 -16.43
C GLN A 241 -19.92 -3.13 -16.91
N ALA A 242 -18.81 -3.88 -17.06
CA ALA A 242 -18.85 -5.27 -17.46
C ALA A 242 -19.42 -6.19 -16.36
N GLN A 243 -19.08 -5.94 -15.08
CA GLN A 243 -19.53 -6.75 -13.96
C GLN A 243 -20.97 -6.43 -13.52
N TYR A 244 -21.37 -5.17 -13.60
CA TYR A 244 -22.66 -4.66 -13.12
C TYR A 244 -23.39 -3.89 -14.22
N PRO A 245 -23.78 -4.58 -15.33
CA PRO A 245 -24.29 -3.91 -16.53
C PRO A 245 -25.73 -3.39 -16.40
N THR A 246 -26.41 -3.68 -15.30
CA THR A 246 -27.78 -3.21 -15.05
C THR A 246 -27.84 -2.32 -13.82
N ARG A 247 -28.85 -1.44 -13.77
CA ARG A 247 -29.11 -0.58 -12.59
C ARG A 247 -29.21 -1.42 -11.30
N VAL A 248 -29.97 -2.49 -11.33
CA VAL A 248 -30.20 -3.35 -10.14
C VAL A 248 -28.89 -3.97 -9.66
N ALA A 249 -28.05 -4.48 -10.55
CA ALA A 249 -26.75 -5.07 -10.20
C ALA A 249 -25.80 -4.02 -9.61
N ALA A 250 -25.77 -2.81 -10.17
CA ALA A 250 -24.91 -1.72 -9.68
C ALA A 250 -25.35 -1.21 -8.29
N GLU A 251 -26.66 -1.07 -8.07
CA GLU A 251 -27.22 -0.67 -6.77
C GLU A 251 -26.90 -1.72 -5.69
N ALA A 252 -27.15 -3.02 -5.97
CA ALA A 252 -26.86 -4.11 -5.05
C ALA A 252 -25.35 -4.17 -4.68
N PHE A 253 -24.45 -4.04 -5.66
CA PHE A 253 -23.00 -3.97 -5.41
C PHE A 253 -22.64 -2.82 -4.47
N THR A 254 -23.26 -1.64 -4.64
CA THR A 254 -22.99 -0.46 -3.82
C THR A 254 -23.40 -0.72 -2.36
N ASP A 255 -24.55 -1.35 -2.13
CA ASP A 255 -25.02 -1.68 -0.78
C ASP A 255 -24.13 -2.73 -0.09
N GLU A 256 -23.68 -3.76 -0.83
CA GLU A 256 -22.73 -4.75 -0.32
C GLU A 256 -21.36 -4.14 0.00
N ALA A 257 -20.86 -3.27 -0.87
CA ALA A 257 -19.58 -2.59 -0.65
C ALA A 257 -19.62 -1.74 0.63
N PHE A 258 -20.73 -1.03 0.87
CA PHE A 258 -20.95 -0.26 2.08
C PHE A 258 -20.95 -1.13 3.34
N ALA A 259 -21.71 -2.24 3.36
CA ALA A 259 -21.76 -3.13 4.50
C ALA A 259 -20.37 -3.65 4.93
N ARG A 260 -19.48 -3.89 3.97
CA ARG A 260 -18.09 -4.31 4.24
C ARG A 260 -17.22 -3.22 4.88
N VAL A 261 -17.41 -1.96 4.50
CA VAL A 261 -16.57 -0.84 4.97
C VAL A 261 -16.89 -0.44 6.39
N VAL A 262 -18.17 -0.38 6.72
CA VAL A 262 -18.66 0.09 8.04
C VAL A 262 -18.18 -0.79 9.20
N THR A 263 -18.02 -2.08 8.97
CA THR A 263 -17.63 -3.04 10.01
C THR A 263 -16.12 -3.06 10.28
N ARG A 264 -15.30 -2.41 9.45
CA ARG A 264 -13.82 -2.56 9.47
C ARG A 264 -13.07 -1.30 9.84
N ASN A 265 -13.69 -0.12 9.78
CA ASN A 265 -12.99 1.15 9.85
C ASN A 265 -13.54 2.04 10.97
N ASP A 266 -12.64 2.61 11.76
CA ASP A 266 -12.96 3.66 12.73
C ASP A 266 -13.03 5.02 12.02
N ALA A 267 -14.01 5.83 12.37
CA ALA A 267 -14.22 7.12 11.71
C ALA A 267 -13.11 8.14 11.98
N ASN A 268 -12.55 8.14 13.18
CA ASN A 268 -11.43 9.01 13.53
C ASN A 268 -10.15 8.59 12.80
N ASP A 269 -9.89 7.28 12.71
CA ASP A 269 -8.76 6.76 11.95
C ASP A 269 -8.85 7.18 10.47
N ILE A 270 -10.03 7.08 9.84
CA ILE A 270 -10.24 7.52 8.46
C ILE A 270 -9.92 9.02 8.30
N ILE A 271 -10.42 9.88 9.20
CA ILE A 271 -10.15 11.32 9.15
C ILE A 271 -8.65 11.58 9.20
N TYR A 272 -7.93 10.96 10.13
CA TYR A 272 -6.49 11.13 10.28
C TYR A 272 -5.72 10.59 9.07
N GLN A 273 -6.08 9.41 8.56
CA GLN A 273 -5.47 8.80 7.39
C GLN A 273 -5.60 9.65 6.13
N LEU A 274 -6.78 10.24 5.91
CA LEU A 274 -7.01 11.13 4.77
C LEU A 274 -6.31 12.48 4.93
N ASP A 275 -6.25 13.02 6.16
CA ASP A 275 -5.61 14.32 6.43
C ASP A 275 -4.08 14.21 6.49
N SER A 276 -3.51 13.05 6.77
CA SER A 276 -2.05 12.85 6.89
C SER A 276 -1.26 13.28 5.64
N SER A 277 -1.93 13.36 4.50
CA SER A 277 -1.37 13.80 3.22
C SER A 277 -1.35 15.31 3.02
N ARG A 278 -1.81 16.12 3.99
CA ARG A 278 -2.01 17.59 3.86
C ARG A 278 -0.77 18.36 3.45
N ASN A 279 0.42 17.89 3.85
CA ASN A 279 1.70 18.55 3.61
C ASN A 279 2.55 17.81 2.56
N TYR A 280 2.00 16.79 1.87
CA TYR A 280 2.75 16.07 0.86
C TYR A 280 3.04 16.96 -0.34
N ASN A 281 4.31 17.28 -0.57
CA ASN A 281 4.80 17.93 -1.77
C ASN A 281 6.32 17.72 -1.91
N PRO A 282 6.80 16.65 -2.53
CA PRO A 282 8.23 16.41 -2.72
C PRO A 282 8.83 17.19 -3.90
N TRP A 283 8.04 18.00 -4.62
CA TRP A 283 8.44 18.61 -5.89
C TRP A 283 9.78 19.32 -5.82
N SER A 284 10.02 20.15 -4.80
CA SER A 284 11.24 20.93 -4.65
C SER A 284 12.50 20.09 -4.34
N THR A 285 12.32 18.82 -3.99
CA THR A 285 13.41 17.93 -3.56
C THR A 285 13.62 16.72 -4.47
N LEU A 286 12.94 16.66 -5.61
CA LEU A 286 13.02 15.50 -6.52
C LEU A 286 14.44 15.21 -7.02
N GLU A 287 15.25 16.22 -7.29
CA GLU A 287 16.62 16.06 -7.76
C GLU A 287 17.57 15.45 -6.71
N ALA A 288 17.18 15.43 -5.44
CA ALA A 288 17.92 14.74 -4.39
C ALA A 288 17.83 13.22 -4.51
N ILE A 289 16.87 12.69 -5.28
CA ILE A 289 16.70 11.24 -5.51
C ILE A 289 17.83 10.74 -6.40
N LYS A 290 18.71 9.90 -5.82
CA LYS A 290 19.88 9.33 -6.50
C LYS A 290 19.64 7.92 -7.02
N ALA A 291 18.69 7.21 -6.40
CA ALA A 291 18.42 5.81 -6.69
C ALA A 291 17.77 5.63 -8.08
N PRO A 292 18.15 4.61 -8.85
CA PRO A 292 17.35 4.16 -9.99
C PRO A 292 15.91 3.91 -9.57
N THR A 293 14.97 4.44 -10.34
CA THR A 293 13.56 4.46 -9.97
C THR A 293 12.69 3.88 -11.09
N LEU A 294 11.80 2.96 -10.74
CA LEU A 294 10.73 2.48 -11.59
C LEU A 294 9.40 3.09 -11.13
N TRP A 295 8.91 4.09 -11.84
CA TRP A 295 7.65 4.75 -11.51
C TRP A 295 6.54 4.23 -12.41
N ILE A 296 5.45 3.71 -11.83
CA ILE A 296 4.34 3.10 -12.56
C ILE A 296 3.01 3.71 -12.15
N ASN A 297 2.22 4.12 -13.15
CA ASN A 297 0.81 4.50 -12.98
C ASN A 297 -0.07 3.72 -13.97
N SER A 298 -1.38 3.72 -13.76
CA SER A 298 -2.38 3.14 -14.68
C SER A 298 -3.14 4.27 -15.39
N ALA A 299 -3.43 4.08 -16.68
CA ALA A 299 -4.11 5.10 -17.49
C ALA A 299 -5.57 5.32 -17.07
N ASP A 300 -6.17 4.35 -16.38
CA ASP A 300 -7.52 4.41 -15.81
C ASP A 300 -7.55 4.78 -14.31
N ASP A 301 -6.43 5.26 -13.76
CA ASP A 301 -6.37 5.75 -12.36
C ASP A 301 -7.02 7.13 -12.27
N PHE A 302 -8.23 7.18 -11.68
CA PHE A 302 -8.96 8.42 -11.44
C PHE A 302 -8.37 9.26 -10.29
N ILE A 303 -7.67 8.64 -9.35
CA ILE A 303 -7.06 9.36 -8.21
C ILE A 303 -5.81 10.11 -8.66
N ASN A 304 -5.01 9.50 -9.56
CA ASN A 304 -3.77 10.09 -10.10
C ASN A 304 -3.78 10.06 -11.63
N PRO A 305 -4.63 10.87 -12.28
CA PRO A 305 -4.74 10.89 -13.73
C PRO A 305 -3.40 11.21 -14.41
N SER A 306 -3.08 10.44 -15.45
CA SER A 306 -1.82 10.58 -16.18
C SER A 306 -1.76 11.79 -17.14
N ASN A 307 -2.90 12.39 -17.43
CA ASN A 307 -3.04 13.47 -18.43
C ASN A 307 -2.86 14.90 -17.85
N TYR A 308 -2.31 15.03 -16.65
CA TYR A 308 -2.04 16.35 -16.06
C TYR A 308 -0.75 17.03 -16.55
N GLY A 309 0.07 16.34 -17.35
CA GLY A 309 1.39 16.85 -17.77
C GLY A 309 2.44 16.84 -16.66
N ILE A 310 2.09 16.40 -15.46
CA ILE A 310 2.98 16.37 -14.28
C ILE A 310 4.09 15.35 -14.47
N THR A 311 3.76 14.22 -15.06
CA THR A 311 4.72 13.12 -15.28
C THR A 311 5.87 13.56 -16.16
N GLU A 312 5.57 14.22 -17.28
CA GLU A 312 6.55 14.73 -18.24
C GLU A 312 7.47 15.79 -17.60
N LEU A 313 6.92 16.62 -16.72
CA LEU A 313 7.70 17.62 -15.98
C LEU A 313 8.59 16.95 -14.91
N ALA A 314 8.06 15.98 -14.18
CA ALA A 314 8.80 15.25 -13.15
C ALA A 314 9.94 14.43 -13.75
N MET A 315 9.72 13.78 -14.90
CA MET A 315 10.76 12.99 -15.60
C MET A 315 11.98 13.82 -15.98
N LYS A 316 11.82 15.14 -16.29
CA LYS A 316 12.96 16.04 -16.56
C LYS A 316 13.85 16.25 -15.32
N ARG A 317 13.29 16.07 -14.12
CA ARG A 317 13.97 16.24 -12.82
C ARG A 317 14.48 14.92 -12.24
N LEU A 318 14.07 13.79 -12.80
CA LEU A 318 14.37 12.43 -12.32
C LEU A 318 15.11 11.61 -13.40
N PRO A 319 16.39 11.95 -13.71
CA PRO A 319 17.10 11.38 -14.87
C PRO A 319 17.36 9.86 -14.78
N LYS A 320 17.26 9.26 -13.57
CA LYS A 320 17.43 7.83 -13.36
C LYS A 320 16.08 7.09 -13.19
N THR A 321 15.00 7.69 -13.68
CA THR A 321 13.65 7.12 -13.55
C THR A 321 13.17 6.57 -14.89
N LYS A 322 12.71 5.32 -14.89
CA LYS A 322 11.87 4.75 -15.93
C LYS A 322 10.42 4.93 -15.52
N PHE A 323 9.63 5.65 -16.32
CA PHE A 323 8.19 5.76 -16.12
C PHE A 323 7.44 4.79 -17.04
N ILE A 324 6.44 4.11 -16.50
CA ILE A 324 5.54 3.21 -17.25
C ILE A 324 4.10 3.59 -16.92
N LEU A 325 3.32 3.79 -17.98
CA LEU A 325 1.87 3.94 -17.91
C LEU A 325 1.22 2.63 -18.38
N ILE A 326 0.60 1.89 -17.46
CA ILE A 326 -0.16 0.68 -17.80
C ILE A 326 -1.41 1.11 -18.55
N PRO A 327 -1.63 0.62 -19.80
CA PRO A 327 -2.81 0.98 -20.58
C PRO A 327 -4.11 0.56 -19.88
N ALA A 328 -5.14 1.38 -20.01
CA ALA A 328 -6.47 1.03 -19.53
C ALA A 328 -7.01 -0.20 -20.27
N SER A 329 -7.60 -1.13 -19.55
CA SER A 329 -8.19 -2.35 -20.10
C SER A 329 -9.32 -2.87 -19.20
N PRO A 330 -10.16 -3.81 -19.65
CA PRO A 330 -11.13 -4.49 -18.77
C PRO A 330 -10.48 -5.28 -17.64
N GLU A 331 -9.19 -5.60 -17.74
CA GLU A 331 -8.46 -6.35 -16.70
C GLU A 331 -7.83 -5.45 -15.65
N THR A 332 -7.51 -4.20 -15.96
CA THR A 332 -6.99 -3.23 -15.01
C THR A 332 -8.04 -2.90 -13.93
N LYS A 333 -7.62 -2.32 -12.82
CA LYS A 333 -8.43 -2.11 -11.63
C LYS A 333 -8.50 -0.62 -11.24
N GLY A 334 -8.38 0.29 -12.22
CA GLY A 334 -8.26 1.72 -11.92
C GLY A 334 -7.08 1.99 -11.00
N HIS A 335 -7.29 2.76 -9.95
CA HIS A 335 -6.26 3.00 -8.94
C HIS A 335 -5.70 1.70 -8.35
N GLY A 336 -6.52 0.67 -8.16
CA GLY A 336 -6.11 -0.62 -7.58
C GLY A 336 -5.15 -1.45 -8.44
N THR A 337 -4.89 -1.09 -9.70
CA THR A 337 -3.99 -1.82 -10.63
C THR A 337 -2.59 -2.01 -10.03
N HIS A 338 -2.14 -1.07 -9.20
CA HIS A 338 -0.83 -1.12 -8.55
C HIS A 338 -0.64 -2.33 -7.60
N THR A 339 -1.71 -2.96 -7.12
CA THR A 339 -1.64 -4.17 -6.28
C THR A 339 -1.66 -5.47 -7.07
N TRP A 340 -1.83 -5.41 -8.39
CA TRP A 340 -1.85 -6.57 -9.29
C TRP A 340 -0.52 -6.75 -9.98
N ALA A 341 0.37 -7.51 -9.34
CA ALA A 341 1.76 -7.65 -9.76
C ALA A 341 1.95 -8.18 -11.19
N LYS A 342 0.98 -8.93 -11.72
CA LYS A 342 1.01 -9.41 -13.11
C LYS A 342 1.24 -8.32 -14.16
N PHE A 343 0.87 -7.06 -13.86
CA PHE A 343 1.00 -5.94 -14.81
C PHE A 343 2.39 -5.29 -14.80
N TRP A 344 3.23 -5.56 -13.79
CA TRP A 344 4.48 -4.82 -13.62
C TRP A 344 5.65 -5.63 -13.02
N LYS A 345 5.45 -6.88 -12.64
CA LYS A 345 6.50 -7.70 -12.01
C LYS A 345 7.75 -7.85 -12.86
N ASP A 346 7.62 -7.95 -14.19
CA ASP A 346 8.75 -8.11 -15.10
C ASP A 346 9.61 -6.83 -15.15
N GLU A 347 8.97 -5.67 -15.08
CA GLU A 347 9.66 -4.38 -14.99
C GLU A 347 10.38 -4.21 -13.64
N LEU A 348 9.77 -4.69 -12.56
CA LEU A 348 10.43 -4.73 -11.26
C LEU A 348 11.65 -5.67 -11.28
N ALA A 349 11.55 -6.82 -11.93
CA ALA A 349 12.67 -7.74 -12.13
C ALA A 349 13.81 -7.07 -12.89
N ALA A 350 13.49 -6.34 -13.97
CA ALA A 350 14.46 -5.57 -14.74
C ALA A 350 15.15 -4.46 -13.91
N LEU A 351 14.41 -3.76 -13.03
CA LEU A 351 15.01 -2.80 -12.10
C LEU A 351 15.97 -3.50 -11.13
N LEU A 352 15.59 -4.63 -10.56
CA LEU A 352 16.42 -5.34 -9.58
C LEU A 352 17.69 -5.95 -10.18
N ALA A 353 17.69 -6.24 -11.47
CA ALA A 353 18.85 -6.78 -12.20
C ALA A 353 19.93 -5.75 -12.55
N GLN A 354 19.64 -4.44 -12.47
CA GLN A 354 20.60 -3.35 -12.61
C GLN A 354 21.54 -3.26 -11.39
#